data_c33d5da600b2df4d8fed9d5cbe88af44
#
_entry.id   c33d5da600b2df4d8fed9d5cbe88af44
#
_cell.length_a   1.000
_cell.length_b   1.000
_cell.length_c   1.000
_cell.angle_alpha   90.00
_cell.angle_beta   90.00
_cell.angle_gamma   90.00
#
_symmetry.space_group_name_H-M   'P 1'
#
loop_
_entity.id
_entity.type
_entity.pdbx_description
1 polymer ?
#
loop_
_entity_poly.entity_id
_entity_poly.type
_entity_poly.pdbx_seq_one_letter_code
_entity_poly.pdbx_strand_id
1 'polypeptide(L)'
;MSELTKELMELVWGTKSSPGLSDTIFCRWTQGFVFSESEGSALEQFEGGPCAVIAPVQAFLLKKLLFSSEKSSWRDCPEEERKELLCHTLCDILESACCDNSGAFCLVSWLRGKTTEEQTAGISGSPAESSCQVEHSAALAVEELGFERFHALIQKRSFRSLPELKDAVLDQYSMWGNKFGVLLFLYSVLLTKGIENIKNEIEDSNEPLIDPVYGHGSQSLINLLLTGHAVSNVWDGDRECSGMKLLGIHEQAAVGFLTLMEALRYCKVGSYLKSPKFPIWIVGSETHLTVFFAKDMALVAPEAPSEQARRVFQTYDPEVACTGNKICTPGCPQDSLLSHNIRAHAIHIGVTPGTPGSPEQEGTTPQDHSFQDLEF
;
A
#
# COMPACT_ATOMS: atom_id res chain seq x y z
N MET A 1 15.96 17.58 -16.59
CA MET A 1 14.95 17.23 -15.57
C MET A 1 13.91 18.33 -15.55
N SER A 2 12.61 18.00 -15.63
CA SER A 2 11.55 19.01 -15.57
C SER A 2 11.40 19.59 -14.17
N GLU A 3 10.80 20.79 -14.03
CA GLU A 3 10.53 21.41 -12.73
C GLU A 3 9.64 20.49 -11.87
N LEU A 4 8.59 19.93 -12.49
CA LEU A 4 7.68 18.96 -11.85
C LEU A 4 8.43 17.74 -11.28
N THR A 5 9.43 17.23 -12.01
CA THR A 5 10.23 16.09 -11.51
C THR A 5 11.04 16.48 -10.27
N LYS A 6 11.54 17.72 -10.22
CA LYS A 6 12.24 18.25 -9.06
C LYS A 6 11.31 18.34 -7.83
N GLU A 7 10.13 18.97 -7.98
CA GLU A 7 9.15 19.09 -6.89
C GLU A 7 8.72 17.72 -6.37
N LEU A 8 8.51 16.75 -7.27
CA LEU A 8 8.19 15.37 -6.90
C LEU A 8 9.32 14.71 -6.12
N MET A 9 10.56 14.90 -6.55
CA MET A 9 11.75 14.38 -5.83
C MET A 9 11.89 15.00 -4.44
N GLU A 10 11.67 16.31 -4.33
CA GLU A 10 11.73 17.03 -3.04
C GLU A 10 10.63 16.55 -2.10
N LEU A 11 9.41 16.36 -2.59
CA LEU A 11 8.29 15.85 -1.79
C LEU A 11 8.55 14.42 -1.28
N VAL A 12 9.11 13.56 -2.11
CA VAL A 12 9.26 12.13 -1.79
C VAL A 12 10.54 11.87 -0.99
N TRP A 13 11.66 12.49 -1.37
CA TRP A 13 13.01 12.15 -0.89
C TRP A 13 13.68 13.28 -0.09
N GLY A 14 13.06 14.45 -0.03
CA GLY A 14 13.63 15.64 0.61
C GLY A 14 14.55 16.44 -0.29
N THR A 15 15.00 17.59 0.22
CA THR A 15 15.90 18.49 -0.48
C THR A 15 17.35 17.99 -0.43
N LYS A 16 18.19 18.44 -1.39
CA LYS A 16 19.63 18.08 -1.44
C LYS A 16 20.46 18.51 -0.21
N SER A 17 19.91 19.36 0.64
CA SER A 17 20.54 19.77 1.90
C SER A 17 20.26 18.84 3.08
N SER A 18 19.32 17.92 2.94
CA SER A 18 19.15 16.82 3.89
C SER A 18 20.38 15.90 3.80
N PRO A 19 20.84 15.28 4.92
CA PRO A 19 21.94 14.31 4.88
C PRO A 19 21.59 13.26 3.82
N GLY A 20 22.37 13.24 2.75
CA GLY A 20 22.00 12.74 1.44
C GLY A 20 21.22 11.46 1.42
N LEU A 21 20.23 11.42 0.55
CA LEU A 21 19.56 10.18 0.16
C LEU A 21 20.64 9.15 -0.17
N SER A 22 20.74 8.13 0.64
CA SER A 22 21.63 7.02 0.38
C SER A 22 21.12 6.29 -0.85
N ASP A 23 21.96 6.05 -1.85
CA ASP A 23 21.62 5.18 -2.98
C ASP A 23 21.02 3.86 -2.50
N THR A 24 21.43 3.40 -1.32
CA THR A 24 20.88 2.22 -0.65
C THR A 24 19.39 2.35 -0.35
N ILE A 25 18.90 3.52 0.09
CA ILE A 25 17.45 3.73 0.36
C ILE A 25 16.67 3.68 -0.95
N PHE A 26 17.15 4.39 -1.97
CA PHE A 26 16.52 4.35 -3.29
C PHE A 26 16.46 2.93 -3.83
N CYS A 27 17.57 2.17 -3.78
CA CYS A 27 17.62 0.78 -4.25
C CYS A 27 16.61 -0.11 -3.55
N ARG A 28 16.36 0.06 -2.25
CA ARG A 28 15.34 -0.71 -1.52
C ARG A 28 13.92 -0.45 -2.02
N TRP A 29 13.65 0.76 -2.51
CA TRP A 29 12.35 1.13 -3.08
C TRP A 29 12.18 0.71 -4.54
N THR A 30 13.25 0.27 -5.21
CA THR A 30 13.19 -0.20 -6.60
C THR A 30 12.71 -1.64 -6.68
N GLN A 31 11.42 -1.85 -6.44
CA GLN A 31 10.73 -3.14 -6.48
C GLN A 31 9.47 -3.05 -7.34
N GLY A 32 8.99 -4.21 -7.81
CA GLY A 32 7.71 -4.37 -8.48
C GLY A 32 6.65 -4.99 -7.58
N PHE A 33 5.41 -4.99 -8.06
CA PHE A 33 4.34 -5.78 -7.46
C PHE A 33 4.41 -7.21 -8.00
N VAL A 34 5.05 -8.09 -7.25
CA VAL A 34 5.28 -9.49 -7.62
C VAL A 34 4.45 -10.38 -6.71
N PHE A 35 3.67 -11.28 -7.29
CA PHE A 35 2.94 -12.28 -6.52
C PHE A 35 3.88 -13.37 -6.02
N SER A 36 3.65 -13.81 -4.79
CA SER A 36 4.41 -14.89 -4.18
C SER A 36 4.16 -16.22 -4.90
N GLU A 37 5.21 -17.00 -5.07
CA GLU A 37 5.12 -18.36 -5.61
C GLU A 37 4.45 -19.31 -4.61
N SER A 38 4.67 -19.09 -3.32
CA SER A 38 4.11 -19.93 -2.25
C SER A 38 2.65 -19.59 -1.92
N GLU A 39 2.24 -18.32 -2.10
CA GLU A 39 0.88 -17.84 -1.83
C GLU A 39 0.46 -16.84 -2.91
N GLY A 40 -0.22 -17.35 -3.92
CA GLY A 40 -0.58 -16.57 -5.11
C GLY A 40 -1.51 -15.38 -4.89
N SER A 41 -2.04 -15.18 -3.69
CA SER A 41 -2.83 -13.98 -3.32
C SER A 41 -1.98 -12.92 -2.60
N ALA A 42 -0.72 -13.21 -2.29
CA ALA A 42 0.19 -12.33 -1.58
C ALA A 42 1.17 -11.64 -2.55
N LEU A 43 1.44 -10.36 -2.30
CA LEU A 43 2.52 -9.61 -2.93
C LEU A 43 3.78 -9.74 -2.08
N GLU A 44 4.91 -9.99 -2.72
CA GLU A 44 6.21 -10.07 -2.06
C GLU A 44 6.86 -8.70 -1.90
N GLN A 45 7.62 -8.58 -0.83
CA GLN A 45 8.53 -7.46 -0.62
C GLN A 45 9.95 -8.01 -0.46
N PHE A 46 10.86 -7.56 -1.33
CA PHE A 46 12.24 -8.06 -1.37
C PHE A 46 13.17 -7.30 -0.44
N GLU A 47 12.90 -6.02 -0.18
CA GLU A 47 13.71 -5.14 0.64
C GLU A 47 12.85 -4.26 1.54
N GLY A 48 13.35 -3.88 2.71
CA GLY A 48 12.65 -3.00 3.65
C GLY A 48 12.48 -1.57 3.11
N GLY A 49 11.32 -0.96 3.34
CA GLY A 49 10.98 0.42 2.93
C GLY A 49 9.63 0.54 2.25
N PRO A 50 9.38 -0.09 1.09
CA PRO A 50 8.16 0.12 0.32
C PRO A 50 6.89 -0.55 0.88
N CYS A 51 6.93 -1.15 2.07
CA CYS A 51 5.73 -1.66 2.76
C CYS A 51 4.62 -0.60 2.86
N ALA A 52 4.97 0.68 2.98
CA ALA A 52 4.02 1.78 3.00
C ALA A 52 3.18 1.89 1.70
N VAL A 53 3.63 1.29 0.61
CA VAL A 53 2.90 1.20 -0.67
C VAL A 53 2.37 -0.21 -0.91
N ILE A 54 3.19 -1.23 -0.67
CA ILE A 54 2.83 -2.63 -0.95
C ILE A 54 1.69 -3.09 -0.04
N ALA A 55 1.70 -2.74 1.27
CA ALA A 55 0.66 -3.18 2.20
C ALA A 55 -0.72 -2.58 1.87
N PRO A 56 -0.90 -1.28 1.57
CA PRO A 56 -2.16 -0.76 1.05
C PRO A 56 -2.64 -1.46 -0.23
N VAL A 57 -1.76 -1.66 -1.21
CA VAL A 57 -2.12 -2.37 -2.44
C VAL A 57 -2.57 -3.80 -2.14
N GLN A 58 -1.83 -4.53 -1.29
CA GLN A 58 -2.21 -5.88 -0.84
C GLN A 58 -3.57 -5.88 -0.14
N ALA A 59 -3.85 -4.92 0.72
CA ALA A 59 -5.10 -4.84 1.45
C ALA A 59 -6.31 -4.59 0.52
N PHE A 60 -6.18 -3.69 -0.45
CA PHE A 60 -7.22 -3.44 -1.46
C PHE A 60 -7.36 -4.62 -2.45
N LEU A 61 -6.28 -5.31 -2.78
CA LEU A 61 -6.32 -6.55 -3.56
C LEU A 61 -7.11 -7.64 -2.83
N LEU A 62 -6.85 -7.84 -1.53
CA LEU A 62 -7.60 -8.76 -0.69
C LEU A 62 -9.08 -8.37 -0.59
N LYS A 63 -9.39 -7.08 -0.48
CA LYS A 63 -10.78 -6.62 -0.53
C LYS A 63 -11.50 -7.11 -1.78
N LYS A 64 -10.85 -7.05 -2.95
CA LYS A 64 -11.43 -7.55 -4.19
C LYS A 64 -11.55 -9.08 -4.20
N LEU A 65 -10.51 -9.78 -3.79
CA LEU A 65 -10.49 -11.25 -3.73
C LEU A 65 -11.55 -11.82 -2.79
N LEU A 66 -11.78 -11.18 -1.62
CA LEU A 66 -12.64 -11.69 -0.56
C LEU A 66 -14.12 -11.28 -0.71
N PHE A 67 -14.38 -10.07 -1.24
CA PHE A 67 -15.69 -9.44 -1.17
C PHE A 67 -16.29 -9.04 -2.53
N SER A 68 -15.52 -9.11 -3.63
CA SER A 68 -16.04 -8.81 -4.97
C SER A 68 -16.20 -10.04 -5.85
N SER A 69 -15.64 -11.19 -5.45
CA SER A 69 -15.76 -12.45 -6.19
C SER A 69 -16.81 -13.36 -5.55
N GLU A 70 -17.73 -13.90 -6.37
CA GLU A 70 -18.69 -14.92 -5.95
C GLU A 70 -18.05 -16.32 -5.78
N LYS A 71 -16.74 -16.44 -6.01
CA LYS A 71 -16.01 -17.70 -5.95
C LYS A 71 -15.86 -18.18 -4.50
N SER A 72 -15.98 -19.47 -4.31
CA SER A 72 -15.87 -20.11 -3.00
C SER A 72 -14.45 -20.07 -2.41
N SER A 73 -13.44 -20.03 -3.25
CA SER A 73 -12.04 -19.97 -2.85
C SER A 73 -11.32 -18.77 -3.46
N TRP A 74 -10.92 -17.85 -2.61
CA TRP A 74 -10.15 -16.66 -2.99
C TRP A 74 -8.66 -16.96 -3.23
N ARG A 75 -8.16 -18.09 -2.70
CA ARG A 75 -6.78 -18.55 -2.91
C ARG A 75 -6.56 -19.13 -4.31
N ASP A 76 -7.60 -19.72 -4.90
CA ASP A 76 -7.52 -20.40 -6.19
C ASP A 76 -7.79 -19.45 -7.38
N CYS A 77 -7.39 -18.18 -7.26
CA CYS A 77 -7.54 -17.20 -8.31
C CYS A 77 -6.52 -17.47 -9.43
N PRO A 78 -6.94 -17.67 -10.70
CA PRO A 78 -6.03 -17.85 -11.84
C PRO A 78 -5.09 -16.65 -12.01
N GLU A 79 -3.91 -16.90 -12.58
CA GLU A 79 -2.88 -15.87 -12.77
C GLU A 79 -3.40 -14.65 -13.56
N GLU A 80 -4.11 -14.88 -14.67
CA GLU A 80 -4.66 -13.79 -15.48
C GLU A 80 -5.67 -12.93 -14.70
N GLU A 81 -6.53 -13.57 -13.91
CA GLU A 81 -7.49 -12.85 -13.06
C GLU A 81 -6.77 -12.05 -11.95
N ARG A 82 -5.69 -12.60 -11.38
CA ARG A 82 -4.86 -11.86 -10.40
C ARG A 82 -4.22 -10.62 -11.00
N LYS A 83 -3.74 -10.70 -12.24
CA LYS A 83 -3.21 -9.57 -13.00
C LYS A 83 -4.25 -8.47 -13.17
N GLU A 84 -5.46 -8.83 -13.60
CA GLU A 84 -6.57 -7.90 -13.74
C GLU A 84 -6.96 -7.27 -12.39
N LEU A 85 -7.07 -8.10 -11.34
CA LEU A 85 -7.40 -7.60 -9.99
C LEU A 85 -6.35 -6.65 -9.45
N LEU A 86 -5.06 -6.91 -9.69
CA LEU A 86 -3.99 -5.97 -9.34
C LEU A 86 -4.17 -4.65 -10.10
N CYS A 87 -4.33 -4.69 -11.41
CA CYS A 87 -4.53 -3.49 -12.21
C CYS A 87 -5.77 -2.69 -11.76
N HIS A 88 -6.88 -3.36 -11.49
CA HIS A 88 -8.08 -2.73 -10.95
C HIS A 88 -7.85 -2.14 -9.54
N THR A 89 -7.01 -2.79 -8.72
CA THR A 89 -6.64 -2.29 -7.40
C THR A 89 -5.83 -1.00 -7.50
N LEU A 90 -4.86 -0.97 -8.40
CA LEU A 90 -4.06 0.24 -8.66
C LEU A 90 -4.97 1.40 -9.14
N CYS A 91 -5.95 1.10 -10.02
CA CYS A 91 -6.92 2.09 -10.49
C CYS A 91 -7.83 2.61 -9.36
N ASP A 92 -8.34 1.75 -8.46
CA ASP A 92 -9.17 2.19 -7.34
C ASP A 92 -8.42 3.16 -6.41
N ILE A 93 -7.14 2.90 -6.15
CA ILE A 93 -6.31 3.79 -5.32
C ILE A 93 -6.06 5.12 -6.06
N LEU A 94 -5.80 5.09 -7.36
CA LEU A 94 -5.68 6.30 -8.17
C LEU A 94 -6.98 7.11 -8.19
N GLU A 95 -8.13 6.43 -8.30
CA GLU A 95 -9.46 7.06 -8.25
C GLU A 95 -9.70 7.73 -6.90
N SER A 96 -9.38 7.04 -5.81
CA SER A 96 -9.49 7.59 -4.45
C SER A 96 -8.59 8.81 -4.22
N ALA A 97 -7.40 8.83 -4.81
CA ALA A 97 -6.46 9.95 -4.71
C ALA A 97 -6.84 11.15 -5.59
N CYS A 98 -7.71 10.95 -6.61
CA CYS A 98 -8.10 11.99 -7.53
C CYS A 98 -8.96 13.04 -6.82
N CYS A 99 -8.55 14.31 -6.89
CA CYS A 99 -9.35 15.41 -6.36
C CYS A 99 -10.57 15.67 -7.25
N ASP A 100 -11.74 15.80 -6.64
CA ASP A 100 -13.07 15.88 -7.27
C ASP A 100 -13.21 16.94 -8.40
N ASN A 101 -12.35 17.92 -8.46
CA ASN A 101 -12.47 19.03 -9.40
C ASN A 101 -11.56 18.94 -10.63
N SER A 102 -10.57 18.06 -10.66
CA SER A 102 -9.65 17.98 -11.80
C SER A 102 -10.04 16.89 -12.79
N GLY A 103 -10.64 15.79 -12.32
CA GLY A 103 -11.00 14.62 -13.14
C GLY A 103 -9.81 14.06 -13.95
N ALA A 104 -8.59 14.43 -13.58
CA ALA A 104 -7.39 14.06 -14.32
C ALA A 104 -6.55 13.06 -13.51
N PHE A 105 -6.41 11.87 -14.06
CA PHE A 105 -5.49 10.88 -13.54
C PHE A 105 -4.12 11.02 -14.18
N CYS A 106 -3.07 10.77 -13.44
CA CYS A 106 -1.71 10.74 -13.95
C CYS A 106 -1.11 9.34 -13.83
N LEU A 107 -0.59 8.80 -14.93
CA LEU A 107 0.30 7.64 -14.91
C LEU A 107 1.73 8.07 -15.17
N VAL A 108 2.63 7.59 -14.34
CA VAL A 108 4.07 7.71 -14.54
C VAL A 108 4.59 6.42 -15.14
N SER A 109 5.27 6.54 -16.24
CA SER A 109 5.97 5.45 -16.91
C SER A 109 7.38 5.91 -17.26
N TRP A 110 8.21 5.03 -17.74
CA TRP A 110 9.51 5.41 -18.23
C TRP A 110 9.60 5.28 -19.75
N LEU A 111 10.48 6.07 -20.34
CA LEU A 111 10.78 6.00 -21.77
C LEU A 111 11.39 4.63 -22.09
N ARG A 112 10.61 3.72 -22.69
CA ARG A 112 11.22 2.70 -23.54
C ARG A 112 11.95 3.44 -24.65
N GLY A 113 13.26 3.31 -24.73
CA GLY A 113 14.00 3.81 -25.87
C GLY A 113 13.28 3.36 -27.14
N LYS A 114 12.88 4.31 -27.99
CA LYS A 114 12.38 3.98 -29.33
C LYS A 114 13.44 3.11 -29.97
N THR A 115 13.18 1.84 -30.12
CA THR A 115 13.95 1.00 -31.06
C THR A 115 13.82 1.68 -32.40
N THR A 116 14.96 2.02 -32.97
CA THR A 116 15.12 2.72 -34.26
C THR A 116 14.71 1.79 -35.41
N GLU A 117 13.47 1.29 -35.43
CA GLU A 117 12.96 0.43 -36.48
C GLU A 117 11.99 1.10 -37.47
N GLU A 118 11.67 2.40 -37.29
CA GLU A 118 10.78 3.10 -38.22
C GLU A 118 11.51 3.95 -39.28
N GLN A 119 12.81 3.82 -39.46
CA GLN A 119 13.53 4.60 -40.52
C GLN A 119 14.45 3.78 -41.44
N THR A 120 14.09 2.54 -41.76
CA THR A 120 14.69 1.89 -42.95
C THR A 120 13.68 0.99 -43.63
N ALA A 121 12.68 1.60 -44.28
CA ALA A 121 12.00 0.95 -45.38
C ALA A 121 12.94 0.94 -46.58
N GLY A 122 13.57 -0.20 -46.84
CA GLY A 122 14.30 -0.42 -48.05
C GLY A 122 15.75 -0.87 -47.87
N ILE A 123 15.97 -2.15 -47.65
CA ILE A 123 17.01 -2.96 -48.27
C ILE A 123 16.76 -4.42 -47.81
N SER A 124 16.56 -5.29 -48.78
CA SER A 124 16.39 -6.74 -48.66
C SER A 124 17.64 -7.43 -48.13
N GLY A 125 17.49 -8.21 -47.04
CA GLY A 125 18.57 -9.07 -46.53
C GLY A 125 18.03 -9.99 -45.44
N SER A 126 18.07 -11.26 -45.67
CA SER A 126 17.71 -12.47 -44.93
C SER A 126 17.61 -12.37 -43.38
N PRO A 127 16.60 -13.01 -42.77
CA PRO A 127 16.41 -13.01 -41.32
C PRO A 127 16.98 -14.27 -40.69
N ALA A 128 17.91 -14.14 -39.76
CA ALA A 128 18.11 -15.09 -38.65
C ALA A 128 19.12 -14.49 -37.61
N GLU A 129 18.76 -14.55 -36.34
CA GLU A 129 19.62 -14.46 -35.17
C GLU A 129 19.93 -13.08 -34.52
N SER A 130 18.98 -12.15 -34.42
CA SER A 130 19.28 -10.89 -33.69
C SER A 130 18.24 -10.43 -32.65
N SER A 131 17.12 -11.10 -32.47
CA SER A 131 16.05 -10.58 -31.59
C SER A 131 16.31 -10.79 -30.06
N CYS A 132 17.00 -11.88 -29.68
CA CYS A 132 17.26 -12.20 -28.26
C CYS A 132 18.31 -11.32 -27.59
N GLN A 133 19.29 -10.80 -28.33
CA GLN A 133 20.38 -10.02 -27.72
C GLN A 133 19.99 -8.56 -27.44
N VAL A 134 19.06 -7.99 -28.19
CA VAL A 134 18.65 -6.59 -28.02
C VAL A 134 17.69 -6.45 -26.82
N GLU A 135 16.80 -7.41 -26.59
CA GLU A 135 15.94 -7.43 -25.41
C GLU A 135 16.75 -7.66 -24.12
N HIS A 136 17.74 -8.54 -24.16
CA HIS A 136 18.63 -8.78 -23.02
C HIS A 136 19.50 -7.56 -22.68
N SER A 137 19.99 -6.84 -23.69
CA SER A 137 20.76 -5.61 -23.50
C SER A 137 19.92 -4.45 -22.94
N ALA A 138 18.65 -4.34 -23.37
CA ALA A 138 17.73 -3.34 -22.85
C ALA A 138 17.31 -3.67 -21.39
N ALA A 139 17.07 -4.94 -21.07
CA ALA A 139 16.76 -5.40 -19.72
C ALA A 139 17.93 -5.17 -18.75
N LEU A 140 19.14 -5.49 -19.15
CA LEU A 140 20.37 -5.25 -18.35
C LEU A 140 20.62 -3.75 -18.10
N ALA A 141 20.30 -2.87 -19.07
CA ALA A 141 20.41 -1.42 -18.89
C ALA A 141 19.39 -0.84 -17.88
N VAL A 142 18.29 -1.56 -17.61
CA VAL A 142 17.24 -1.20 -16.65
C VAL A 142 17.70 -1.47 -15.22
N GLU A 143 18.37 -2.59 -15.00
CA GLU A 143 18.80 -3.01 -13.66
C GLU A 143 19.87 -2.11 -13.05
N GLU A 144 20.58 -1.32 -13.86
CA GLU A 144 21.65 -0.43 -13.43
C GLU A 144 21.26 1.04 -13.29
N LEU A 145 19.94 1.38 -13.40
CA LEU A 145 19.50 2.77 -13.26
C LEU A 145 19.58 3.24 -11.82
N GLY A 146 20.54 4.11 -11.54
CA GLY A 146 20.62 4.87 -10.30
C GLY A 146 19.57 6.00 -10.23
N PHE A 147 19.49 6.64 -9.07
CA PHE A 147 18.50 7.66 -8.71
C PHE A 147 18.33 8.76 -9.78
N GLU A 148 19.40 9.44 -10.14
CA GLU A 148 19.36 10.58 -11.09
C GLU A 148 18.89 10.16 -12.49
N ARG A 149 19.36 9.00 -12.95
CA ARG A 149 19.04 8.50 -14.28
C ARG A 149 17.59 8.01 -14.37
N PHE A 150 17.09 7.36 -13.33
CA PHE A 150 15.67 6.98 -13.24
C PHE A 150 14.77 8.20 -13.37
N HIS A 151 15.01 9.26 -12.57
CA HIS A 151 14.22 10.48 -12.59
C HIS A 151 14.34 11.29 -13.89
N ALA A 152 15.42 11.11 -14.63
CA ALA A 152 15.57 11.73 -15.96
C ALA A 152 14.75 11.02 -17.04
N LEU A 153 14.40 9.75 -16.84
CA LEU A 153 13.73 8.90 -17.84
C LEU A 153 12.22 8.77 -17.61
N ILE A 154 11.70 9.17 -16.45
CA ILE A 154 10.26 9.07 -16.18
C ILE A 154 9.47 10.09 -16.99
N GLN A 155 8.28 9.68 -17.42
CA GLN A 155 7.31 10.49 -18.14
C GLN A 155 5.94 10.37 -17.50
N LYS A 156 5.15 11.45 -17.53
CA LYS A 156 3.74 11.42 -17.13
C LYS A 156 2.82 11.42 -18.34
N ARG A 157 1.74 10.68 -18.24
CA ARG A 157 0.57 10.73 -19.12
C ARG A 157 -0.65 11.06 -18.30
N SER A 158 -1.49 11.96 -18.81
CA SER A 158 -2.73 12.35 -18.14
C SER A 158 -3.93 11.72 -18.83
N PHE A 159 -4.91 11.27 -18.04
CA PHE A 159 -6.16 10.67 -18.50
C PHE A 159 -7.32 11.43 -17.87
N ARG A 160 -8.42 11.58 -18.61
CA ARG A 160 -9.61 12.29 -18.16
C ARG A 160 -10.80 11.37 -17.87
N SER A 161 -10.64 10.10 -18.15
CA SER A 161 -11.68 9.10 -17.88
C SER A 161 -11.10 7.87 -17.19
N LEU A 162 -11.87 7.31 -16.27
CA LEU A 162 -11.50 6.08 -15.56
C LEU A 162 -11.37 4.86 -16.50
N PRO A 163 -12.22 4.68 -17.53
CA PRO A 163 -12.03 3.60 -18.51
C PRO A 163 -10.68 3.68 -19.24
N GLU A 164 -10.30 4.86 -19.77
CA GLU A 164 -9.01 5.05 -20.43
C GLU A 164 -7.82 4.79 -19.47
N LEU A 165 -7.96 5.19 -18.22
CA LEU A 165 -6.97 4.89 -17.19
C LEU A 165 -6.83 3.36 -16.98
N LYS A 166 -7.95 2.64 -16.86
CA LYS A 166 -7.98 1.19 -16.65
C LYS A 166 -7.30 0.44 -17.79
N ASP A 167 -7.64 0.82 -19.03
CA ASP A 167 -7.01 0.25 -20.22
C ASP A 167 -5.48 0.49 -20.21
N ALA A 168 -5.06 1.73 -19.90
CA ALA A 168 -3.65 2.09 -19.87
C ALA A 168 -2.88 1.39 -18.73
N VAL A 169 -3.50 1.16 -17.57
CA VAL A 169 -2.89 0.42 -16.46
C VAL A 169 -2.73 -1.05 -16.80
N LEU A 170 -3.74 -1.65 -17.44
CA LEU A 170 -3.71 -3.05 -17.88
C LEU A 170 -2.66 -3.27 -18.98
N ASP A 171 -2.63 -2.42 -19.99
CA ASP A 171 -1.64 -2.44 -21.08
C ASP A 171 -0.20 -2.38 -20.56
N GLN A 172 0.01 -1.76 -19.41
CA GLN A 172 1.31 -1.60 -18.78
C GLN A 172 1.57 -2.61 -17.66
N TYR A 173 0.80 -3.73 -17.59
CA TYR A 173 0.94 -4.70 -16.50
C TYR A 173 2.38 -5.12 -16.23
N SER A 174 3.15 -5.44 -17.29
CA SER A 174 4.56 -5.84 -17.15
C SER A 174 5.45 -4.78 -16.47
N MET A 175 5.07 -3.51 -16.54
CA MET A 175 5.80 -2.43 -15.90
C MET A 175 5.59 -2.45 -14.38
N TRP A 176 4.39 -2.81 -13.90
CA TRP A 176 4.08 -2.85 -12.48
C TRP A 176 4.85 -3.97 -11.74
N GLY A 177 5.10 -5.11 -12.40
CA GLY A 177 5.90 -6.20 -11.87
C GLY A 177 7.42 -5.98 -11.95
N ASN A 178 7.87 -4.98 -12.70
CA ASN A 178 9.29 -4.68 -12.88
C ASN A 178 9.89 -3.92 -11.70
N LYS A 179 11.22 -3.89 -11.63
CA LYS A 179 12.05 -3.27 -10.58
C LYS A 179 11.60 -1.88 -10.10
N PHE A 180 10.96 -1.07 -10.94
CA PHE A 180 10.52 0.28 -10.57
C PHE A 180 9.00 0.40 -10.42
N GLY A 181 8.24 -0.69 -10.52
CA GLY A 181 6.79 -0.67 -10.54
C GLY A 181 6.15 0.04 -9.33
N VAL A 182 6.68 -0.22 -8.14
CA VAL A 182 6.21 0.43 -6.89
C VAL A 182 6.43 1.94 -6.91
N LEU A 183 7.62 2.41 -7.34
CA LEU A 183 7.92 3.84 -7.44
C LEU A 183 7.10 4.53 -8.54
N LEU A 184 6.92 3.90 -9.69
CA LEU A 184 6.12 4.46 -10.78
C LEU A 184 4.65 4.58 -10.36
N PHE A 185 4.12 3.60 -9.64
CA PHE A 185 2.79 3.67 -9.07
C PHE A 185 2.68 4.76 -8.01
N LEU A 186 3.60 4.81 -7.06
CA LEU A 186 3.65 5.87 -6.04
C LEU A 186 3.60 7.26 -6.70
N TYR A 187 4.47 7.50 -7.68
CA TYR A 187 4.52 8.78 -8.39
C TYR A 187 3.23 9.07 -9.15
N SER A 188 2.59 8.02 -9.70
CA SER A 188 1.28 8.17 -10.35
C SER A 188 0.21 8.63 -9.35
N VAL A 189 0.18 8.07 -8.15
CA VAL A 189 -0.75 8.49 -7.07
C VAL A 189 -0.48 9.92 -6.63
N LEU A 190 0.79 10.28 -6.38
CA LEU A 190 1.16 11.62 -5.95
C LEU A 190 0.81 12.69 -6.99
N LEU A 191 1.05 12.41 -8.28
CA LEU A 191 0.71 13.34 -9.36
C LEU A 191 -0.79 13.38 -9.66
N THR A 192 -1.52 12.31 -9.40
CA THR A 192 -2.99 12.29 -9.47
C THR A 192 -3.60 13.14 -8.36
N LYS A 193 -3.11 13.01 -7.13
CA LYS A 193 -3.51 13.87 -6.00
C LYS A 193 -3.12 15.34 -6.21
N GLY A 194 -1.95 15.56 -6.81
CA GLY A 194 -1.35 16.88 -7.01
C GLY A 194 -0.46 17.29 -5.83
N ILE A 195 0.76 17.72 -6.15
CA ILE A 195 1.80 18.04 -5.15
C ILE A 195 1.32 19.11 -4.16
N GLU A 196 0.68 20.17 -4.64
CA GLU A 196 0.18 21.24 -3.79
C GLU A 196 -0.95 20.77 -2.85
N ASN A 197 -1.83 19.88 -3.30
CA ASN A 197 -2.86 19.31 -2.45
C ASN A 197 -2.24 18.49 -1.32
N ILE A 198 -1.20 17.69 -1.63
CA ILE A 198 -0.46 16.91 -0.64
C ILE A 198 0.20 17.84 0.38
N LYS A 199 0.90 18.88 -0.07
CA LYS A 199 1.56 19.86 0.82
C LYS A 199 0.57 20.57 1.74
N ASN A 200 -0.68 20.78 1.29
CA ASN A 200 -1.73 21.40 2.09
C ASN A 200 -2.37 20.43 3.11
N GLU A 201 -2.24 19.12 2.91
CA GLU A 201 -2.80 18.10 3.79
C GLU A 201 -1.80 17.60 4.86
N ILE A 202 -0.49 17.62 4.57
CA ILE A 202 0.56 17.23 5.53
C ILE A 202 0.85 18.35 6.53
N GLU A 203 1.22 17.99 7.77
CA GLU A 203 1.51 18.98 8.82
C GLU A 203 2.82 19.73 8.59
N ASP A 204 3.87 19.02 8.23
CA ASP A 204 5.17 19.62 7.89
C ASP A 204 5.53 19.33 6.45
N SER A 205 5.37 20.32 5.59
CA SER A 205 5.70 20.21 4.15
C SER A 205 7.20 20.09 3.85
N ASN A 206 8.07 20.24 4.86
CA ASN A 206 9.51 20.03 4.71
C ASN A 206 9.93 18.59 5.00
N GLU A 207 9.08 17.80 5.67
CA GLU A 207 9.34 16.37 5.86
C GLU A 207 9.04 15.60 4.58
N PRO A 208 10.00 14.81 4.07
CA PRO A 208 9.76 13.99 2.89
C PRO A 208 8.82 12.82 3.21
N LEU A 209 8.09 12.34 2.19
CA LEU A 209 7.19 11.20 2.34
C LEU A 209 7.92 9.88 2.63
N ILE A 210 9.20 9.82 2.31
CA ILE A 210 10.09 8.68 2.64
C ILE A 210 11.19 9.22 3.56
N ASP A 211 11.28 8.62 4.75
CA ASP A 211 12.31 8.98 5.73
C ASP A 211 13.73 8.83 5.13
N PRO A 212 14.56 9.88 5.15
CA PRO A 212 15.85 9.86 4.50
C PRO A 212 16.93 9.06 5.26
N VAL A 213 16.65 8.64 6.50
CA VAL A 213 17.58 7.88 7.34
C VAL A 213 17.27 6.40 7.29
N TYR A 214 16.01 6.04 7.55
CA TYR A 214 15.57 4.64 7.64
C TYR A 214 14.89 4.15 6.36
N GLY A 215 14.41 5.04 5.50
CA GLY A 215 13.75 4.72 4.25
C GLY A 215 12.30 4.22 4.41
N HIS A 216 11.68 4.45 5.55
CA HIS A 216 10.27 4.11 5.78
C HIS A 216 9.35 5.16 5.16
N GLY A 217 8.21 4.74 4.63
CA GLY A 217 7.17 5.69 4.20
C GLY A 217 6.46 6.31 5.40
N SER A 218 6.12 7.61 5.29
CA SER A 218 5.44 8.38 6.32
C SER A 218 3.99 7.93 6.55
N GLN A 219 3.41 8.33 7.69
CA GLN A 219 1.98 8.10 7.95
C GLN A 219 1.10 8.81 6.91
N SER A 220 1.50 9.98 6.44
CA SER A 220 0.81 10.73 5.38
C SER A 220 0.73 9.94 4.08
N LEU A 221 1.79 9.22 3.73
CA LEU A 221 1.82 8.35 2.56
C LEU A 221 0.84 7.17 2.73
N ILE A 222 0.83 6.53 3.89
CA ILE A 222 -0.08 5.42 4.19
C ILE A 222 -1.53 5.92 4.13
N ASN A 223 -1.84 7.05 4.76
CA ASN A 223 -3.19 7.63 4.76
C ASN A 223 -3.64 8.02 3.35
N LEU A 224 -2.76 8.58 2.52
CA LEU A 224 -3.06 8.88 1.12
C LEU A 224 -3.51 7.64 0.34
N LEU A 225 -2.80 6.52 0.50
CA LEU A 225 -3.13 5.28 -0.19
C LEU A 225 -4.40 4.61 0.35
N LEU A 226 -4.72 4.81 1.64
CA LEU A 226 -5.91 4.24 2.26
C LEU A 226 -7.18 5.07 2.06
N THR A 227 -7.06 6.38 2.02
CA THR A 227 -8.21 7.31 2.10
C THR A 227 -8.26 8.33 0.97
N GLY A 228 -7.23 8.42 0.14
CA GLY A 228 -7.08 9.46 -0.87
C GLY A 228 -6.61 10.82 -0.30
N HIS A 229 -6.30 10.90 0.99
CA HIS A 229 -5.87 12.13 1.68
C HIS A 229 -4.53 11.93 2.39
N ALA A 230 -3.58 12.85 2.14
CA ALA A 230 -2.23 12.80 2.70
C ALA A 230 -2.14 13.44 4.10
N VAL A 231 -3.17 13.28 4.92
CA VAL A 231 -3.17 13.84 6.29
C VAL A 231 -2.17 13.09 7.16
N SER A 232 -1.49 13.82 8.06
CA SER A 232 -0.44 13.24 8.91
C SER A 232 -0.99 12.43 10.09
N ASN A 233 -2.27 12.64 10.44
CA ASN A 233 -2.87 12.08 11.65
C ASN A 233 -3.80 10.91 11.38
N VAL A 234 -3.99 10.08 12.40
CA VAL A 234 -4.80 8.85 12.35
C VAL A 234 -6.11 8.94 13.15
N TRP A 235 -6.43 10.11 13.73
CA TRP A 235 -7.69 10.34 14.46
C TRP A 235 -8.81 10.81 13.55
N ASP A 236 -10.04 10.73 14.04
CA ASP A 236 -11.23 11.17 13.32
C ASP A 236 -11.37 12.71 13.37
N GLY A 237 -11.63 13.32 12.21
CA GLY A 237 -11.88 14.74 12.05
C GLY A 237 -10.69 15.64 12.39
N ASP A 238 -10.88 16.93 12.16
CA ASP A 238 -9.85 17.93 12.43
C ASP A 238 -9.79 18.30 13.92
N ARG A 239 -8.63 18.72 14.36
CA ARG A 239 -8.41 19.24 15.72
C ARG A 239 -7.75 20.59 15.65
N GLU A 240 -8.04 21.43 16.64
CA GLU A 240 -7.35 22.69 16.84
C GLU A 240 -6.37 22.57 18.01
N CYS A 241 -5.12 22.91 17.78
CA CYS A 241 -4.08 22.91 18.78
C CYS A 241 -3.25 24.18 18.67
N SER A 242 -3.25 24.99 19.74
CA SER A 242 -2.47 26.24 19.80
C SER A 242 -2.70 27.20 18.61
N GLY A 243 -3.93 27.25 18.08
CA GLY A 243 -4.29 28.07 16.93
C GLY A 243 -3.94 27.50 15.58
N MET A 244 -3.40 26.27 15.53
CA MET A 244 -3.17 25.51 14.30
C MET A 244 -4.26 24.46 14.12
N LYS A 245 -4.73 24.34 12.89
CA LYS A 245 -5.67 23.29 12.49
C LYS A 245 -4.89 22.06 12.05
N LEU A 246 -5.05 20.96 12.79
CA LEU A 246 -4.48 19.67 12.49
C LEU A 246 -5.53 18.80 11.78
N LEU A 247 -5.23 18.38 10.57
CA LEU A 247 -6.15 17.57 9.76
C LEU A 247 -6.13 16.11 10.19
N GLY A 248 -7.30 15.48 10.24
CA GLY A 248 -7.49 14.07 10.54
C GLY A 248 -8.29 13.35 9.45
N ILE A 249 -8.75 12.13 9.75
CA ILE A 249 -9.53 11.32 8.84
C ILE A 249 -11.00 11.73 8.91
N HIS A 250 -11.64 12.00 7.76
CA HIS A 250 -12.98 12.57 7.69
C HIS A 250 -14.09 11.56 7.42
N GLU A 251 -13.75 10.38 6.92
CA GLU A 251 -14.73 9.34 6.61
C GLU A 251 -14.22 7.94 6.93
N GLN A 252 -15.16 7.01 7.11
CA GLN A 252 -14.84 5.61 7.34
C GLN A 252 -14.09 5.01 6.14
N ALA A 253 -12.87 4.55 6.39
CA ALA A 253 -12.03 3.94 5.36
C ALA A 253 -12.57 2.57 4.92
N ALA A 254 -12.27 2.19 3.68
CA ALA A 254 -12.59 0.85 3.19
C ALA A 254 -11.73 -0.22 3.88
N VAL A 255 -10.46 0.09 4.11
CA VAL A 255 -9.45 -0.72 4.79
C VAL A 255 -8.96 0.07 6.00
N GLY A 256 -8.82 -0.58 7.15
CA GLY A 256 -8.43 0.05 8.40
C GLY A 256 -6.93 0.16 8.60
N PHE A 257 -6.58 0.85 9.68
CA PHE A 257 -5.20 0.98 10.15
C PHE A 257 -5.14 0.83 11.66
N LEU A 258 -4.22 -0.01 12.13
CA LEU A 258 -3.89 -0.21 13.53
C LEU A 258 -2.39 -0.05 13.70
N THR A 259 -1.93 0.39 14.87
CA THR A 259 -0.50 0.57 15.10
C THR A 259 -0.11 0.28 16.53
N LEU A 260 1.08 -0.29 16.69
CA LEU A 260 1.72 -0.48 18.00
C LEU A 260 1.90 0.84 18.75
N MET A 261 2.08 1.96 18.02
CA MET A 261 2.23 3.29 18.62
C MET A 261 1.02 3.69 19.48
N GLU A 262 -0.19 3.20 19.14
CA GLU A 262 -1.36 3.42 19.99
C GLU A 262 -1.27 2.62 21.30
N ALA A 263 -0.83 1.36 21.24
CA ALA A 263 -0.62 0.55 22.44
C ALA A 263 0.45 1.17 23.36
N LEU A 264 1.46 1.79 22.78
CA LEU A 264 2.50 2.54 23.48
C LEU A 264 2.07 3.97 23.89
N ARG A 265 0.83 4.38 23.58
CA ARG A 265 0.22 5.68 23.93
C ARG A 265 0.86 6.91 23.26
N TYR A 266 1.54 6.73 22.14
CA TYR A 266 2.07 7.84 21.34
C TYR A 266 1.01 8.49 20.46
N CYS A 267 -0.01 7.75 20.04
CA CYS A 267 -1.13 8.27 19.26
C CYS A 267 -2.44 7.61 19.70
N LYS A 268 -3.55 8.09 19.15
CA LYS A 268 -4.86 7.43 19.24
C LYS A 268 -5.46 7.35 17.85
N VAL A 269 -5.64 6.12 17.37
CA VAL A 269 -6.30 5.85 16.10
C VAL A 269 -7.80 6.09 16.23
N GLY A 270 -8.37 6.78 15.26
CA GLY A 270 -9.81 7.07 15.22
C GLY A 270 -10.66 5.88 14.80
N SER A 271 -11.96 6.00 14.99
CA SER A 271 -12.93 4.96 14.66
C SER A 271 -13.01 4.68 13.16
N TYR A 272 -12.80 5.69 12.33
CA TYR A 272 -12.83 5.56 10.87
C TYR A 272 -11.76 4.61 10.31
N LEU A 273 -10.62 4.51 10.98
CA LEU A 273 -9.56 3.56 10.65
C LEU A 273 -9.65 2.26 11.47
N LYS A 274 -10.15 2.31 12.73
CA LYS A 274 -10.30 1.10 13.55
C LYS A 274 -11.44 0.20 13.13
N SER A 275 -12.55 0.80 12.68
CA SER A 275 -13.75 0.09 12.24
C SER A 275 -13.99 0.41 10.76
N PRO A 276 -13.20 -0.18 9.84
CA PRO A 276 -13.32 0.07 8.41
C PRO A 276 -14.60 -0.54 7.83
N LYS A 277 -14.87 -0.25 6.54
CA LYS A 277 -16.02 -0.81 5.82
C LYS A 277 -15.89 -2.33 5.58
N PHE A 278 -14.67 -2.84 5.50
CA PHE A 278 -14.35 -4.27 5.34
C PHE A 278 -13.42 -4.73 6.45
N PRO A 279 -13.51 -5.98 6.92
CA PRO A 279 -12.65 -6.49 8.00
C PRO A 279 -11.22 -6.78 7.51
N ILE A 280 -10.54 -5.73 7.08
CA ILE A 280 -9.16 -5.74 6.60
C ILE A 280 -8.45 -4.54 7.24
N TRP A 281 -7.29 -4.78 7.85
CA TRP A 281 -6.48 -3.75 8.49
C TRP A 281 -5.03 -3.85 8.06
N ILE A 282 -4.39 -2.72 7.92
CA ILE A 282 -2.93 -2.63 7.95
C ILE A 282 -2.53 -2.46 9.41
N VAL A 283 -1.62 -3.31 9.86
CA VAL A 283 -1.08 -3.28 11.23
C VAL A 283 0.36 -2.79 11.18
N GLY A 284 0.59 -1.59 11.72
CA GLY A 284 1.91 -0.98 11.80
C GLY A 284 2.65 -1.41 13.07
N SER A 285 3.82 -2.05 12.92
CA SER A 285 4.84 -2.16 13.95
C SER A 285 5.78 -0.94 13.89
N GLU A 286 6.91 -0.97 14.61
CA GLU A 286 7.89 0.12 14.55
C GLU A 286 8.54 0.25 13.16
N THR A 287 8.75 -0.85 12.46
CA THR A 287 9.57 -0.89 11.23
C THR A 287 8.88 -1.54 10.05
N HIS A 288 7.68 -2.11 10.23
CA HIS A 288 7.03 -2.92 9.21
C HIS A 288 5.51 -2.80 9.24
N LEU A 289 4.88 -3.03 8.07
CA LEU A 289 3.43 -3.09 7.91
C LEU A 289 3.01 -4.51 7.50
N THR A 290 2.00 -5.04 8.19
CA THR A 290 1.39 -6.35 7.92
C THR A 290 -0.08 -6.15 7.59
N VAL A 291 -0.64 -6.96 6.70
CA VAL A 291 -2.08 -6.95 6.41
C VAL A 291 -2.76 -8.05 7.21
N PHE A 292 -3.70 -7.65 8.06
CA PHE A 292 -4.56 -8.52 8.86
C PHE A 292 -5.98 -8.48 8.32
N PHE A 293 -6.64 -9.62 8.17
CA PHE A 293 -7.98 -9.66 7.57
C PHE A 293 -8.81 -10.86 8.02
N ALA A 294 -10.11 -10.73 7.86
CA ALA A 294 -11.08 -11.81 8.05
C ALA A 294 -12.16 -11.75 6.95
N LYS A 295 -12.93 -12.83 6.81
CA LYS A 295 -14.11 -12.86 5.92
C LYS A 295 -15.39 -12.44 6.64
N ASP A 296 -15.42 -12.50 7.96
CA ASP A 296 -16.61 -12.24 8.74
C ASP A 296 -16.88 -10.73 8.85
N MET A 297 -17.88 -10.27 8.13
CA MET A 297 -18.34 -8.88 8.17
C MET A 297 -18.90 -8.46 9.53
N ALA A 298 -19.23 -9.41 10.42
CA ALA A 298 -19.69 -9.09 11.77
C ALA A 298 -18.62 -8.35 12.59
N LEU A 299 -17.33 -8.54 12.28
CA LEU A 299 -16.22 -7.85 12.94
C LEU A 299 -16.24 -6.32 12.75
N VAL A 300 -16.85 -5.84 11.69
CA VAL A 300 -16.94 -4.41 11.35
C VAL A 300 -18.40 -3.92 11.35
N ALA A 301 -19.35 -4.78 11.74
CA ALA A 301 -20.74 -4.40 11.87
C ALA A 301 -20.90 -3.29 12.93
N PRO A 302 -21.85 -2.36 12.76
CA PRO A 302 -22.14 -1.37 13.79
C PRO A 302 -22.45 -2.07 15.11
N GLU A 303 -21.84 -1.59 16.19
CA GLU A 303 -22.10 -2.09 17.55
C GLU A 303 -23.61 -2.04 17.85
N ALA A 304 -24.15 -3.13 18.36
CA ALA A 304 -25.55 -3.15 18.82
C ALA A 304 -25.77 -2.05 19.89
N PRO A 305 -26.94 -1.39 19.94
CA PRO A 305 -27.21 -0.34 20.92
C PRO A 305 -26.96 -0.77 22.37
N SER A 306 -27.19 -2.03 22.70
CA SER A 306 -26.88 -2.64 24.00
C SER A 306 -25.39 -2.70 24.32
N GLU A 307 -24.57 -3.00 23.34
CA GLU A 307 -23.10 -3.06 23.45
C GLU A 307 -22.52 -1.64 23.59
N GLN A 308 -23.05 -0.72 22.81
CA GLN A 308 -22.67 0.70 22.90
C GLN A 308 -23.02 1.29 24.27
N ALA A 309 -24.21 0.98 24.79
CA ALA A 309 -24.62 1.38 26.14
C ALA A 309 -23.71 0.77 27.21
N ARG A 310 -23.36 -0.51 27.07
CA ARG A 310 -22.44 -1.21 27.99
C ARG A 310 -21.06 -0.56 27.99
N ARG A 311 -20.51 -0.20 26.84
CA ARG A 311 -19.20 0.45 26.74
C ARG A 311 -19.21 1.85 27.37
N VAL A 312 -20.27 2.62 27.12
CA VAL A 312 -20.46 3.91 27.78
C VAL A 312 -20.52 3.73 29.30
N PHE A 313 -21.30 2.75 29.80
CA PHE A 313 -21.40 2.46 31.20
C PHE A 313 -20.05 2.07 31.84
N GLN A 314 -19.27 1.22 31.15
CA GLN A 314 -17.90 0.86 31.60
C GLN A 314 -16.93 2.04 31.68
N THR A 315 -17.17 3.11 30.93
CA THR A 315 -16.35 4.34 31.00
C THR A 315 -16.60 5.09 32.32
N TYR A 316 -17.83 5.00 32.85
CA TYR A 316 -18.23 5.66 34.12
C TYR A 316 -18.04 4.76 35.35
N ASP A 317 -18.05 3.45 35.17
CA ASP A 317 -17.86 2.47 36.25
C ASP A 317 -16.86 1.38 35.82
N PRO A 318 -15.57 1.66 35.88
CA PRO A 318 -14.53 0.71 35.50
C PRO A 318 -14.43 -0.52 36.41
N GLU A 319 -14.98 -0.49 37.63
CA GLU A 319 -14.92 -1.66 38.53
C GLU A 319 -15.88 -2.77 38.09
N VAL A 320 -16.99 -2.45 37.43
CA VAL A 320 -17.89 -3.45 36.85
C VAL A 320 -17.22 -4.21 35.68
N ALA A 321 -16.23 -3.62 35.01
CA ALA A 321 -15.46 -4.26 33.98
C ALA A 321 -14.55 -5.38 34.50
N CYS A 322 -14.08 -5.28 35.76
CA CYS A 322 -13.20 -6.27 36.38
C CYS A 322 -13.95 -7.46 37.00
N THR A 323 -15.26 -7.32 37.29
CA THR A 323 -16.09 -8.36 37.88
C THR A 323 -16.89 -9.14 36.84
N GLY A 324 -16.29 -9.44 35.70
CA GLY A 324 -16.89 -10.16 34.54
C GLY A 324 -17.57 -11.50 34.83
N ASN A 325 -18.21 -11.65 36.02
CA ASN A 325 -19.08 -12.77 36.36
C ASN A 325 -20.26 -12.32 37.20
N LYS A 326 -21.45 -12.52 36.62
CA LYS A 326 -22.74 -12.61 37.31
C LYS A 326 -23.51 -11.31 37.58
N ILE A 327 -24.18 -10.81 36.56
CA ILE A 327 -25.62 -10.55 36.67
C ILE A 327 -26.26 -11.17 35.40
N CYS A 328 -26.43 -12.49 35.40
CA CYS A 328 -27.29 -13.15 34.43
C CYS A 328 -28.68 -13.22 35.05
N THR A 329 -29.61 -12.43 34.55
CA THR A 329 -31.06 -12.75 34.70
C THR A 329 -31.36 -14.01 33.85
N PRO A 330 -32.18 -14.97 34.36
CA PRO A 330 -32.52 -16.16 33.59
C PRO A 330 -33.27 -15.74 32.32
N GLY A 331 -32.68 -16.01 31.15
CA GLY A 331 -33.29 -15.72 29.85
C GLY A 331 -32.47 -14.90 28.89
N CYS A 332 -31.22 -14.54 29.20
CA CYS A 332 -30.33 -13.88 28.27
C CYS A 332 -29.63 -14.91 27.36
N PRO A 333 -29.74 -14.80 26.02
CA PRO A 333 -29.08 -15.73 25.10
C PRO A 333 -27.60 -15.43 25.02
N GLN A 334 -26.84 -15.78 26.07
CA GLN A 334 -25.39 -15.61 26.10
C GLN A 334 -24.61 -16.81 25.54
N ASP A 335 -25.29 -17.89 25.18
CA ASP A 335 -24.63 -19.14 24.74
C ASP A 335 -24.36 -19.18 23.21
N SER A 336 -24.75 -18.17 22.44
CA SER A 336 -24.57 -18.19 20.99
C SER A 336 -23.35 -17.39 20.46
N LEU A 337 -22.67 -16.61 21.30
CA LEU A 337 -21.56 -15.76 20.86
C LEU A 337 -20.16 -16.35 21.10
N LEU A 338 -20.07 -17.47 21.83
CA LEU A 338 -18.78 -18.13 22.13
C LEU A 338 -18.43 -19.28 21.17
N SER A 339 -19.25 -19.56 20.17
CA SER A 339 -19.04 -20.70 19.24
C SER A 339 -18.69 -20.30 17.80
N HIS A 340 -18.47 -19.04 17.51
CA HIS A 340 -17.94 -18.66 16.20
C HIS A 340 -16.42 -18.64 16.29
N ASN A 341 -15.79 -19.71 15.81
CA ASN A 341 -14.36 -19.71 15.50
C ASN A 341 -14.10 -18.65 14.42
N ILE A 342 -13.75 -17.45 14.87
CA ILE A 342 -13.37 -16.35 13.96
C ILE A 342 -12.00 -16.70 13.42
N ARG A 343 -11.95 -17.19 12.18
CA ARG A 343 -10.68 -17.34 11.47
C ARG A 343 -10.21 -15.99 10.96
N ALA A 344 -9.25 -15.42 11.64
CA ALA A 344 -8.51 -14.27 11.18
C ALA A 344 -7.22 -14.73 10.49
N HIS A 345 -6.84 -14.02 9.45
CA HIS A 345 -5.66 -14.33 8.64
C HIS A 345 -4.73 -13.13 8.63
N ALA A 346 -3.43 -13.39 8.70
CA ALA A 346 -2.40 -12.37 8.55
C ALA A 346 -1.53 -12.71 7.34
N ILE A 347 -1.36 -11.76 6.44
CA ILE A 347 -0.33 -11.82 5.41
C ILE A 347 0.84 -10.98 5.91
N HIS A 348 1.91 -11.66 6.24
CA HIS A 348 3.17 -11.00 6.52
C HIS A 348 3.86 -10.70 5.20
N ILE A 349 4.00 -9.40 4.87
CA ILE A 349 4.80 -8.96 3.73
C ILE A 349 6.26 -9.07 4.16
N GLY A 350 6.79 -10.30 4.10
CA GLY A 350 8.15 -10.60 4.53
C GLY A 350 9.18 -10.07 3.55
N VAL A 351 10.32 -9.62 4.08
CA VAL A 351 11.52 -9.38 3.27
C VAL A 351 12.14 -10.73 2.99
N THR A 352 12.13 -11.19 1.74
CA THR A 352 12.91 -12.38 1.36
C THR A 352 14.40 -12.01 1.42
N PRO A 353 15.24 -12.80 2.13
CA PRO A 353 16.68 -12.54 2.14
C PRO A 353 17.22 -12.68 0.72
N GLY A 354 17.78 -11.59 0.18
CA GLY A 354 18.52 -11.64 -1.07
C GLY A 354 19.61 -12.71 -1.00
N THR A 355 19.81 -13.44 -2.07
CA THR A 355 20.85 -14.50 -2.19
C THR A 355 22.23 -13.91 -1.85
N PRO A 356 22.93 -14.37 -0.80
CA PRO A 356 24.23 -13.84 -0.45
C PRO A 356 25.31 -14.43 -1.37
N GLY A 357 26.02 -13.55 -2.05
CA GLY A 357 27.35 -13.87 -2.53
C GLY A 357 28.34 -13.80 -1.38
N SER A 358 28.81 -14.99 -0.90
CA SER A 358 29.97 -15.23 -0.04
C SER A 358 29.75 -15.51 1.47
N PRO A 359 30.72 -16.14 2.22
CA PRO A 359 30.46 -17.42 2.80
C PRO A 359 30.26 -17.40 4.33
N GLU A 360 29.58 -18.46 4.78
CA GLU A 360 29.60 -19.05 6.13
C GLU A 360 29.40 -18.16 7.36
N GLN A 361 28.15 -18.15 7.87
CA GLN A 361 27.90 -18.34 9.31
C GLN A 361 26.60 -19.13 9.52
N GLU A 362 26.71 -20.12 10.37
CA GLU A 362 25.70 -21.13 10.69
C GLU A 362 24.43 -20.58 11.33
N GLY A 363 23.28 -21.14 10.93
CA GLY A 363 22.20 -21.43 11.84
C GLY A 363 21.11 -20.38 12.03
N THR A 364 20.29 -20.12 11.03
CA THR A 364 18.87 -19.80 11.23
C THR A 364 18.05 -20.42 10.11
N THR A 365 17.15 -21.29 10.50
CA THR A 365 16.15 -21.94 9.64
C THR A 365 15.35 -20.89 8.86
N PRO A 366 15.03 -21.12 7.56
CA PRO A 366 14.14 -20.26 6.82
C PRO A 366 12.77 -20.26 7.49
N GLN A 367 12.27 -19.09 7.86
CA GLN A 367 10.88 -18.95 8.28
C GLN A 367 10.00 -19.13 7.05
N ASP A 368 9.23 -20.19 7.04
CA ASP A 368 8.16 -20.45 6.09
C ASP A 368 7.21 -19.24 6.03
N HIS A 369 7.02 -18.69 4.84
CA HIS A 369 6.01 -17.68 4.55
C HIS A 369 4.63 -18.36 4.49
N SER A 370 4.13 -18.84 5.62
CA SER A 370 2.81 -19.44 5.73
C SER A 370 1.81 -18.46 6.36
N PHE A 371 0.58 -18.50 5.87
CA PHE A 371 -0.55 -17.91 6.59
C PHE A 371 -0.59 -18.49 8.00
N GLN A 372 -0.51 -17.64 9.01
CA GLN A 372 -0.85 -18.06 10.35
C GLN A 372 -2.36 -17.88 10.53
N ASP A 373 -3.06 -19.01 10.60
CA ASP A 373 -4.45 -19.02 11.08
C ASP A 373 -4.41 -18.77 12.59
N LEU A 374 -4.85 -17.60 13.01
CA LEU A 374 -5.00 -17.28 14.42
C LEU A 374 -6.42 -17.62 14.84
N GLU A 375 -6.58 -18.62 15.71
CA GLU A 375 -7.82 -18.89 16.42
C GLU A 375 -7.84 -18.04 17.70
N PHE A 376 -8.86 -17.21 17.85
CA PHE A 376 -9.15 -16.43 19.05
C PHE A 376 -10.37 -17.00 19.79
#